data_85771bddb4a90b1f20a139dd87b7f9e4
#
_entry.id   85771bddb4a90b1f20a139dd87b7f9e4
#
_cell.length_a   1.000
_cell.length_b   1.000
_cell.length_c   1.000
_cell.angle_alpha   90.00
_cell.angle_beta   90.00
_cell.angle_gamma   90.00
#
_symmetry.space_group_name_H-M   'P 1'
#
loop_
_entity.id
_entity.type
_entity.pdbx_description
1 polymer ?
#
loop_
_entity_poly.entity_id
_entity_poly.type
_entity_poly.pdbx_seq_one_letter_code
_entity_poly.pdbx_strand_id
1 'polypeptide(L)'
;MALFCRILWPKFENELSGYRLAASGAVKDTAIEYIDVATFAVGFLLNNYGKELQERYKLKAIPATGDEGLQQIGAKRGCLRPGGVTDLHKASELVLHELRAGKIGRITLETPVMVEQELAAIEAARLLLLAESADKPE
;
A
#
# COMPACT_ATOMS: atom_id res chain seq x y z
N MET A 1 10.18 -24.75 -4.21
CA MET A 1 9.40 -23.49 -4.02
C MET A 1 9.98 -22.56 -2.97
N ALA A 2 10.61 -23.10 -1.88
CA ALA A 2 11.31 -22.25 -0.89
C ALA A 2 12.52 -21.49 -1.47
N LEU A 3 13.18 -22.00 -2.50
CA LEU A 3 14.30 -21.31 -3.19
C LEU A 3 13.85 -20.09 -3.98
N PHE A 4 12.65 -20.12 -4.58
CA PHE A 4 12.11 -19.01 -5.37
C PHE A 4 11.75 -17.80 -4.47
N CYS A 5 11.24 -18.06 -3.28
CA CYS A 5 10.98 -17.01 -2.29
C CYS A 5 12.28 -16.38 -1.76
N ARG A 6 13.36 -17.13 -1.68
CA ARG A 6 14.67 -16.61 -1.24
C ARG A 6 15.36 -15.74 -2.29
N ILE A 7 15.14 -16.01 -3.57
CA ILE A 7 15.72 -15.23 -4.68
C ILE A 7 14.97 -13.91 -4.88
N LEU A 8 13.64 -13.90 -4.63
CA LEU A 8 12.81 -12.70 -4.73
C LEU A 8 12.82 -11.85 -3.46
N TRP A 9 13.43 -12.33 -2.38
CA TRP A 9 13.27 -11.76 -1.05
C TRP A 9 14.50 -11.09 -0.41
N PRO A 10 15.55 -10.67 -1.05
CA PRO A 10 16.42 -9.77 -0.35
C PRO A 10 16.20 -8.35 -0.79
N LYS A 11 15.62 -7.56 0.07
CA LYS A 11 15.58 -6.10 0.00
C LYS A 11 15.18 -5.55 -1.37
N PHE A 12 13.91 -5.24 -1.51
CA PHE A 12 13.50 -4.32 -2.55
C PHE A 12 14.28 -3.02 -2.36
N GLU A 13 15.05 -2.60 -3.34
CA GLU A 13 15.69 -1.28 -3.33
C GLU A 13 14.65 -0.18 -3.22
N ASN A 14 13.44 -0.44 -3.72
CA ASN A 14 12.27 0.39 -3.59
C ASN A 14 11.19 -0.35 -2.78
N GLU A 15 10.99 0.05 -1.52
CA GLU A 15 9.95 -0.52 -0.64
C GLU A 15 8.54 -0.36 -1.20
N LEU A 16 8.27 0.73 -1.94
CA LEU A 16 6.98 0.97 -2.56
C LEU A 16 6.63 -0.09 -3.61
N SER A 17 7.61 -0.54 -4.38
CA SER A 17 7.42 -1.68 -5.30
C SER A 17 7.09 -2.97 -4.54
N GLY A 18 7.68 -3.18 -3.38
CA GLY A 18 7.36 -4.30 -2.49
C GLY A 18 5.89 -4.27 -2.04
N TYR A 19 5.40 -3.13 -1.61
CA TYR A 19 3.98 -2.95 -1.24
C TYR A 19 3.04 -3.16 -2.43
N ARG A 20 3.40 -2.71 -3.63
CA ARG A 20 2.61 -2.94 -4.85
C ARG A 20 2.52 -4.41 -5.22
N LEU A 21 3.62 -5.15 -5.14
CA LEU A 21 3.65 -6.59 -5.34
C LEU A 21 2.78 -7.33 -4.33
N ALA A 22 2.82 -6.93 -3.07
CA ALA A 22 1.97 -7.48 -2.04
C ALA A 22 0.49 -7.14 -2.27
N ALA A 23 0.17 -5.89 -2.62
CA ALA A 23 -1.19 -5.48 -2.92
C ALA A 23 -1.79 -6.23 -4.10
N SER A 24 -1.00 -6.51 -5.14
CA SER A 24 -1.43 -7.30 -6.32
C SER A 24 -1.60 -8.79 -6.04
N GLY A 25 -1.12 -9.29 -4.90
CA GLY A 25 -1.12 -10.71 -4.56
C GLY A 25 0.03 -11.50 -5.13
N ALA A 26 1.03 -10.85 -5.74
CA ALA A 26 2.21 -11.51 -6.29
C ALA A 26 3.15 -12.09 -5.21
N VAL A 27 3.05 -11.58 -3.99
CA VAL A 27 3.79 -12.06 -2.81
C VAL A 27 2.82 -12.66 -1.82
N LYS A 28 3.21 -13.76 -1.16
CA LYS A 28 2.35 -14.42 -0.16
C LYS A 28 2.09 -13.51 1.04
N ASP A 29 0.84 -13.48 1.43
CA ASP A 29 0.31 -12.65 2.52
C ASP A 29 0.90 -12.95 3.91
N THR A 30 1.55 -14.09 4.10
CA THR A 30 2.18 -14.49 5.37
C THR A 30 3.45 -13.71 5.71
N ALA A 31 3.98 -12.94 4.78
CA ALA A 31 5.25 -12.25 4.92
C ALA A 31 5.12 -10.75 5.25
N ILE A 32 3.92 -10.19 5.14
CA ILE A 32 3.67 -8.76 5.31
C ILE A 32 2.36 -8.56 6.08
N GLU A 33 2.33 -7.57 6.95
CA GLU A 33 1.11 -7.20 7.66
C GLU A 33 0.03 -6.71 6.70
N TYR A 34 -1.12 -7.38 6.68
CA TYR A 34 -2.25 -7.05 5.80
C TYR A 34 -2.70 -5.60 5.91
N ILE A 35 -2.70 -5.07 7.13
CA ILE A 35 -3.14 -3.70 7.40
C ILE A 35 -2.22 -2.69 6.72
N ASP A 36 -0.91 -2.88 6.81
CA ASP A 36 0.06 -1.97 6.18
C ASP A 36 -0.06 -1.98 4.66
N VAL A 37 -0.17 -3.16 4.07
CA VAL A 37 -0.38 -3.31 2.61
C VAL A 37 -1.69 -2.67 2.16
N ALA A 38 -2.77 -2.88 2.90
CA ALA A 38 -4.06 -2.30 2.58
C ALA A 38 -4.08 -0.78 2.77
N THR A 39 -3.46 -0.28 3.82
CA THR A 39 -3.31 1.17 4.06
C THR A 39 -2.53 1.83 2.92
N PHE A 40 -1.42 1.23 2.50
CA PHE A 40 -0.68 1.68 1.33
C PHE A 40 -1.54 1.66 0.06
N ALA A 41 -2.23 0.56 -0.21
CA ALA A 41 -3.08 0.40 -1.39
C ALA A 41 -4.20 1.44 -1.42
N VAL A 42 -4.88 1.66 -0.30
CA VAL A 42 -5.93 2.68 -0.19
C VAL A 42 -5.34 4.08 -0.39
N GLY A 43 -4.21 4.40 0.22
CA GLY A 43 -3.52 5.68 0.01
C GLY A 43 -3.14 5.91 -1.45
N PHE A 44 -2.61 4.91 -2.11
CA PHE A 44 -2.32 4.96 -3.55
C PHE A 44 -3.59 5.22 -4.38
N LEU A 45 -4.68 4.50 -4.09
CA LEU A 45 -5.95 4.66 -4.79
C LEU A 45 -6.56 6.04 -4.55
N LEU A 46 -6.46 6.58 -3.36
CA LEU A 46 -6.93 7.94 -3.05
C LEU A 46 -6.21 9.00 -3.90
N ASN A 47 -4.91 8.84 -4.09
CA ASN A 47 -4.10 9.80 -4.85
C ASN A 47 -4.32 9.69 -6.37
N ASN A 48 -4.55 8.51 -6.90
CA ASN A 48 -4.59 8.26 -8.34
C ASN A 48 -5.99 7.88 -8.87
N TYR A 49 -6.82 7.27 -8.04
CA TYR A 49 -8.13 6.71 -8.40
C TYR A 49 -9.19 7.04 -7.34
N GLY A 50 -9.15 8.24 -6.79
CA GLY A 50 -10.03 8.65 -5.69
C GLY A 50 -11.52 8.59 -6.03
N LYS A 51 -11.89 8.91 -7.27
CA LYS A 51 -13.29 8.85 -7.73
C LYS A 51 -13.80 7.41 -7.79
N GLU A 52 -13.04 6.50 -8.38
CA GLU A 52 -13.35 5.08 -8.49
C GLU A 52 -13.53 4.45 -7.11
N LEU A 53 -12.65 4.81 -6.18
CA LEU A 53 -12.73 4.36 -4.79
C LEU A 53 -13.98 4.90 -4.10
N GLN A 54 -14.26 6.19 -4.26
CA GLN A 54 -15.44 6.84 -3.70
C GLN A 54 -16.75 6.23 -4.23
N GLU A 55 -16.84 5.98 -5.53
CA GLU A 55 -18.00 5.36 -6.16
C GLU A 55 -18.21 3.91 -5.69
N ARG A 56 -17.13 3.13 -5.64
CA ARG A 56 -17.19 1.72 -5.23
C ARG A 56 -17.70 1.55 -3.81
N TYR A 57 -17.20 2.37 -2.88
CA TYR A 57 -17.52 2.25 -1.46
C TYR A 57 -18.58 3.26 -1.00
N LYS A 58 -19.10 4.09 -1.90
CA LYS A 58 -20.11 5.14 -1.61
C LYS A 58 -19.70 6.04 -0.46
N LEU A 59 -18.45 6.50 -0.50
CA LEU A 59 -17.90 7.41 0.48
C LEU A 59 -18.50 8.81 0.29
N LYS A 60 -18.84 9.47 1.39
CA LYS A 60 -19.41 10.83 1.35
C LYS A 60 -18.39 11.86 0.84
N ALA A 61 -17.13 11.68 1.21
CA ALA A 61 -16.01 12.51 0.79
C ALA A 61 -14.80 11.62 0.55
N ILE A 62 -13.83 12.14 -0.20
CA ILE A 62 -12.55 11.44 -0.42
C ILE A 62 -11.71 11.60 0.85
N PRO A 63 -11.32 10.49 1.53
CA PRO A 63 -10.47 10.55 2.71
C PRO A 63 -9.10 11.17 2.40
N ALA A 64 -8.47 11.77 3.41
CA ALA A 64 -7.17 12.40 3.26
C ALA A 64 -6.00 11.41 3.30
N THR A 65 -6.14 10.33 4.05
CA THR A 65 -5.09 9.32 4.27
C THR A 65 -5.59 7.91 4.01
N GLY A 66 -4.64 6.98 3.77
CA GLY A 66 -4.95 5.56 3.60
C GLY A 66 -5.60 4.95 4.84
N ASP A 67 -5.16 5.32 6.03
CA ASP A 67 -5.74 4.86 7.30
C ASP A 67 -7.19 5.28 7.46
N GLU A 68 -7.47 6.56 7.23
CA GLU A 68 -8.82 7.09 7.27
C GLU A 68 -9.72 6.42 6.24
N GLY A 69 -9.20 6.24 5.02
CA GLY A 69 -9.88 5.54 3.95
C GLY A 69 -10.23 4.11 4.31
N LEU A 70 -9.29 3.37 4.89
CA LEU A 70 -9.50 1.98 5.31
C LEU A 70 -10.55 1.89 6.43
N GLN A 71 -10.53 2.81 7.39
CA GLN A 71 -11.55 2.88 8.45
C GLN A 71 -12.93 3.17 7.90
N GLN A 72 -13.06 4.15 7.00
CA GLN A 72 -14.36 4.50 6.39
C GLN A 72 -14.91 3.35 5.53
N ILE A 73 -14.06 2.69 4.75
CA ILE A 73 -14.45 1.53 3.94
C ILE A 73 -14.92 0.39 4.85
N GLY A 74 -14.18 0.08 5.90
CA GLY A 74 -14.53 -0.94 6.86
C GLY A 74 -15.88 -0.66 7.54
N ALA A 75 -16.11 0.56 7.97
CA ALA A 75 -17.38 0.96 8.56
C ALA A 75 -18.56 0.83 7.56
N LYS A 76 -18.35 1.25 6.31
CA LYS A 76 -19.36 1.14 5.24
C LYS A 76 -19.72 -0.29 4.86
N ARG A 77 -18.75 -1.19 4.93
CA ARG A 77 -18.93 -2.61 4.58
C ARG A 77 -19.29 -3.49 5.77
N GLY A 78 -19.50 -2.91 6.94
CA GLY A 78 -19.86 -3.63 8.14
C GLY A 78 -18.74 -4.49 8.73
N CYS A 79 -17.49 -4.14 8.45
CA CYS A 79 -16.33 -4.76 9.09
C CYS A 79 -16.17 -4.19 10.51
N LEU A 80 -17.02 -4.62 11.43
CA LEU A 80 -17.07 -4.10 12.78
C LEU A 80 -16.75 -5.19 13.81
N ARG A 81 -16.08 -4.79 14.87
CA ARG A 81 -15.91 -5.58 16.09
C ARG A 81 -17.04 -5.29 17.08
N PRO A 82 -17.25 -6.16 18.10
CA PRO A 82 -18.16 -5.83 19.20
C PRO A 82 -17.86 -4.45 19.77
N GLY A 83 -18.89 -3.62 19.93
CA GLY A 83 -18.74 -2.21 20.34
C GLY A 83 -18.73 -1.18 19.22
N GLY A 84 -18.89 -1.62 17.94
CA GLY A 84 -18.98 -0.73 16.79
C GLY A 84 -17.66 -0.17 16.28
N VAL A 85 -16.53 -0.68 16.75
CA VAL A 85 -15.18 -0.29 16.29
C VAL A 85 -14.87 -1.01 14.97
N THR A 86 -14.31 -0.29 14.00
CA THR A 86 -13.92 -0.87 12.71
C THR A 86 -12.86 -1.95 12.90
N ASP A 87 -13.12 -3.12 12.34
CA ASP A 87 -12.15 -4.22 12.25
C ASP A 87 -11.25 -3.99 11.04
N LEU A 88 -10.08 -3.40 11.29
CA LEU A 88 -9.13 -3.06 10.24
C LEU A 88 -8.58 -4.29 9.49
N HIS A 89 -8.45 -5.43 10.17
CA HIS A 89 -7.99 -6.66 9.52
C HIS A 89 -9.00 -7.15 8.48
N LYS A 90 -10.27 -7.23 8.85
CA LYS A 90 -11.34 -7.59 7.90
C LYS A 90 -11.50 -6.56 6.78
N ALA A 91 -11.38 -5.28 7.09
CA ALA A 91 -11.39 -4.22 6.09
C ALA A 91 -10.24 -4.36 5.10
N SER A 92 -9.05 -4.69 5.59
CA SER A 92 -7.87 -4.92 4.77
C SER A 92 -8.02 -6.11 3.84
N GLU A 93 -8.49 -7.23 4.35
CA GLU A 93 -8.80 -8.42 3.54
C GLU A 93 -9.82 -8.11 2.44
N LEU A 94 -10.88 -7.39 2.77
CA LEU A 94 -11.91 -6.99 1.82
C LEU A 94 -11.34 -6.13 0.69
N VAL A 95 -10.61 -5.07 1.04
CA VAL A 95 -10.07 -4.12 0.06
C VAL A 95 -9.06 -4.80 -0.86
N LEU A 96 -8.14 -5.57 -0.32
CA LEU A 96 -7.14 -6.30 -1.12
C LEU A 96 -7.78 -7.35 -2.02
N HIS A 97 -8.79 -8.06 -1.53
CA HIS A 97 -9.55 -9.00 -2.34
C HIS A 97 -10.27 -8.31 -3.51
N GLU A 98 -10.95 -7.21 -3.25
CA GLU A 98 -11.66 -6.44 -4.28
C GLU A 98 -10.71 -5.77 -5.28
N LEU A 99 -9.55 -5.29 -4.82
CA LEU A 99 -8.50 -4.76 -5.69
C LEU A 99 -7.98 -5.82 -6.66
N ARG A 100 -7.62 -6.98 -6.13
CA ARG A 100 -7.12 -8.13 -6.91
C ARG A 100 -8.16 -8.70 -7.88
N ALA A 101 -9.43 -8.63 -7.51
CA ALA A 101 -10.54 -9.07 -8.36
C ALA A 101 -10.98 -8.06 -9.43
N GLY A 102 -10.37 -6.87 -9.47
CA GLY A 102 -10.71 -5.79 -10.40
C GLY A 102 -12.05 -5.12 -10.13
N LYS A 103 -12.63 -5.29 -8.94
CA LYS A 103 -13.96 -4.73 -8.60
C LYS A 103 -13.94 -3.23 -8.34
N ILE A 104 -12.79 -2.66 -8.05
CA ILE A 104 -12.61 -1.20 -7.86
C ILE A 104 -12.53 -0.50 -9.21
N GLY A 105 -11.93 -1.14 -10.21
CA GLY A 105 -11.75 -0.61 -11.55
C GLY A 105 -10.48 -1.14 -12.21
N ARG A 106 -10.15 -0.56 -13.35
CA ARG A 106 -8.88 -0.82 -14.03
C ARG A 106 -7.81 0.04 -13.39
N ILE A 107 -6.89 -0.60 -12.65
CA ILE A 107 -5.89 0.08 -11.85
C ILE A 107 -4.51 -0.35 -12.29
N THR A 108 -3.65 0.65 -12.57
CA THR A 108 -2.22 0.47 -12.78
C THR A 108 -1.51 0.86 -11.48
N LEU A 109 -0.88 -0.10 -10.84
CA LEU A 109 -0.20 0.10 -9.55
C LEU A 109 1.19 0.72 -9.72
N GLU A 110 1.84 0.50 -10.86
CA GLU A 110 3.20 0.96 -11.10
C GLU A 110 3.38 1.37 -12.57
N THR A 111 4.05 2.50 -12.79
CA THR A 111 4.47 2.92 -14.12
C THR A 111 5.99 3.13 -14.13
N PRO A 112 6.66 3.02 -15.30
CA PRO A 112 8.10 3.27 -15.39
C PRO A 112 8.52 4.63 -14.82
N VAL A 113 7.74 5.67 -15.09
CA VAL A 113 8.00 7.03 -14.60
C VAL A 113 7.94 7.10 -13.07
N MET A 114 6.97 6.44 -12.44
CA MET A 114 6.88 6.37 -10.98
C MET A 114 8.11 5.71 -10.38
N VAL A 115 8.55 4.59 -10.95
CA VAL A 115 9.73 3.86 -10.47
C VAL A 115 10.99 4.71 -10.62
N GLU A 116 11.19 5.37 -11.75
CA GLU A 116 12.32 6.27 -11.97
C GLU A 116 12.36 7.41 -10.95
N GLN A 117 11.22 8.04 -10.67
CA GLN A 117 11.12 9.10 -9.67
C GLN A 117 11.42 8.61 -8.26
N GLU A 118 10.90 7.45 -7.89
CA GLU A 118 11.10 6.83 -6.58
C GLU A 118 12.57 6.43 -6.38
N LEU A 119 13.18 5.81 -7.37
CA LEU A 119 14.60 5.43 -7.33
C LEU A 119 15.51 6.67 -7.23
N ALA A 120 15.19 7.73 -7.96
CA ALA A 120 15.91 9.00 -7.85
C ALA A 120 15.80 9.61 -6.45
N ALA A 121 14.62 9.56 -5.84
CA ALA A 121 14.41 10.05 -4.47
C ALA A 121 15.17 9.20 -3.44
N ILE A 122 15.20 7.89 -3.59
CA ILE A 122 15.96 6.97 -2.72
C ILE A 122 17.46 7.25 -2.82
N GLU A 123 17.98 7.42 -4.02
CA GLU A 123 19.40 7.74 -4.23
C GLU A 123 19.76 9.10 -3.65
N ALA A 124 18.92 10.12 -3.83
CA ALA A 124 19.13 11.43 -3.22
C ALA A 124 19.14 11.36 -1.70
N ALA A 125 18.23 10.63 -1.08
CA ALA A 125 18.20 10.43 0.36
C ALA A 125 19.44 9.68 0.87
N ARG A 126 19.89 8.67 0.13
CA ARG A 126 21.12 7.92 0.45
C ARG A 126 22.36 8.82 0.44
N LEU A 127 22.49 9.68 -0.58
CA LEU A 127 23.60 10.62 -0.69
C LEU A 127 23.61 11.64 0.45
N LEU A 128 22.45 12.14 0.86
CA LEU A 128 22.31 13.04 2.01
C LEU A 128 22.76 12.37 3.31
N LEU A 129 22.35 11.16 3.56
CA LEU A 129 22.76 10.40 4.75
C LEU A 129 24.26 10.13 4.79
N LEU A 130 24.88 9.87 3.64
CA LEU A 130 26.33 9.69 3.53
C LEU A 130 27.07 11.00 3.79
N ALA A 131 26.58 12.14 3.31
CA ALA A 131 27.15 13.46 3.57
C ALA A 131 27.08 13.83 5.05
N GLU A 132 25.96 13.58 5.72
CA GLU A 132 25.77 13.82 7.16
C GLU A 132 26.67 12.92 8.01
N SER A 133 26.91 11.68 7.60
CA SER A 133 27.81 10.76 8.30
C SER A 133 29.28 11.13 8.14
N ALA A 134 29.67 11.77 7.04
CA ALA A 134 31.01 12.24 6.79
C ALA A 134 31.37 13.54 7.55
N ASP A 135 30.37 14.33 7.95
CA ASP A 135 30.50 15.61 8.64
C ASP A 135 30.44 15.50 10.19
N LYS A 136 30.40 14.26 10.74
CA LYS A 136 30.51 14.05 12.19
C LYS A 136 31.96 14.05 12.59
N PRO A 137 32.44 15.06 13.38
CA PRO A 137 33.77 15.01 13.97
C PRO A 137 33.86 13.82 14.96
N GLU A 138 34.94 13.10 14.88
CA GLU A 138 35.30 12.07 15.89
C GLU A 138 35.35 12.66 17.31
#